data_47446bae47e705970224da6a953074ef
#
_entry.id   47446bae47e705970224da6a953074ef
#
_cell.length_a   1.000
_cell.length_b   1.000
_cell.length_c   1.000
_cell.angle_alpha   90.00
_cell.angle_beta   90.00
_cell.angle_gamma   90.00
#
_symmetry.space_group_name_H-M   'P 1'
#
loop_
_entity.id
_entity.type
_entity.pdbx_description
1 polymer ?
#
loop_
_entity_poly.entity_id
_entity_poly.type
_entity_poly.pdbx_seq_one_letter_code
_entity_poly.pdbx_strand_id
1 'polypeptide(L)'
;MEHTLTLSRATAALRQHGLLLSAPHCPQELTFPALTYDSRAVAPGALFVCKGLNFKPEYLQKALEAGAACYVAEQPYDNAAPALLVSDVRRALSVLAAEYYGHPAEQLTLIGLTGTKGKTTTTYFIKNILDTALGHRTAVLSTVEMYTGGESTEAHLTTPESLELQQCFADTLAHGIRHLTMEVSSQAYKQQRVYGVPFTVGLFLNLSEDHIGPLEHENFEDYFQCKLQLMKNCKLAVICRGTDRFEEIYAAAKAHAERILVCGNDPSCDLWVENIRKETPGFTFTVCDKNSRRDFRITMEGRFNIENALAAITITRALGLPDDAIAAGIADVSVPGRMNVLQKDGRTVIVDYAHNFLSFTALFRSLKQDYPGAPIKVLCGCPGHKNLKRRVDIGHLCGE
;
A
#
# COMPACT_ATOMS: atom_id res chain seq x y z
N MET A 1 5.35 6.08 24.15
CA MET A 1 6.42 5.26 24.77
C MET A 1 7.74 5.76 24.20
N GLU A 2 8.76 5.95 25.04
CA GLU A 2 10.10 6.25 24.54
C GLU A 2 10.67 4.96 23.93
N HIS A 3 11.00 5.00 22.65
CA HIS A 3 11.65 3.90 21.95
C HIS A 3 13.16 4.09 22.04
N THR A 4 13.87 3.01 22.26
CA THR A 4 15.36 3.01 22.30
C THR A 4 15.88 1.76 21.63
N LEU A 5 17.03 1.88 20.95
CA LEU A 5 17.71 0.78 20.31
C LEU A 5 19.16 0.72 20.86
N THR A 6 19.63 -0.46 21.23
CA THR A 6 21.04 -0.62 21.63
C THR A 6 21.88 -1.13 20.46
N LEU A 7 23.19 -0.89 20.49
CA LEU A 7 24.12 -1.38 19.47
C LEU A 7 24.08 -2.92 19.38
N SER A 8 23.98 -3.61 20.49
CA SER A 8 23.88 -5.08 20.53
C SER A 8 22.60 -5.58 19.84
N ARG A 9 21.43 -4.96 20.12
CA ARG A 9 20.17 -5.29 19.45
C ARG A 9 20.23 -5.00 17.96
N ALA A 10 20.71 -3.81 17.56
CA ALA A 10 20.88 -3.44 16.16
C ALA A 10 21.78 -4.44 15.41
N THR A 11 22.92 -4.79 16.02
CA THR A 11 23.87 -5.76 15.46
C THR A 11 23.28 -7.15 15.33
N ALA A 12 22.55 -7.62 16.34
CA ALA A 12 21.88 -8.93 16.34
C ALA A 12 20.81 -9.01 15.24
N ALA A 13 19.94 -8.00 15.14
CA ALA A 13 18.91 -7.93 14.13
C ALA A 13 19.48 -7.92 12.69
N LEU A 14 20.49 -7.08 12.43
CA LEU A 14 21.16 -7.03 11.13
C LEU A 14 21.85 -8.34 10.77
N ARG A 15 22.44 -9.03 11.75
CA ARG A 15 23.10 -10.35 11.56
C ARG A 15 22.05 -11.42 11.26
N GLN A 16 20.94 -11.45 11.97
CA GLN A 16 19.84 -12.39 11.73
C GLN A 16 19.30 -12.31 10.31
N HIS A 17 19.24 -11.10 9.74
CA HIS A 17 18.82 -10.86 8.36
C HIS A 17 19.95 -11.01 7.32
N GLY A 18 21.18 -11.38 7.73
CA GLY A 18 22.33 -11.54 6.82
C GLY A 18 22.80 -10.22 6.20
N LEU A 19 22.52 -9.09 6.84
CA LEU A 19 22.83 -7.76 6.31
C LEU A 19 24.13 -7.17 6.90
N LEU A 20 24.55 -7.62 8.06
CA LEU A 20 25.73 -7.06 8.76
C LEU A 20 27.03 -7.51 8.09
N LEU A 21 27.86 -6.55 7.68
CA LEU A 21 29.22 -6.77 7.20
C LEU A 21 30.24 -6.58 8.32
N SER A 22 30.13 -5.47 9.09
CA SER A 22 30.93 -5.22 10.28
C SER A 22 30.21 -4.36 11.30
N ALA A 23 30.58 -4.51 12.56
CA ALA A 23 30.10 -3.67 13.68
C ALA A 23 31.28 -3.00 14.37
N PRO A 24 31.11 -1.79 14.94
CA PRO A 24 32.17 -1.13 15.69
C PRO A 24 32.43 -1.86 16.99
N HIS A 25 33.68 -1.87 17.41
CA HIS A 25 34.05 -2.33 18.74
C HIS A 25 33.95 -1.13 19.71
N CYS A 26 32.92 -1.14 20.55
CA CYS A 26 32.69 -0.12 21.55
C CYS A 26 32.88 -0.73 22.94
N PRO A 27 33.73 -0.13 23.81
CA PRO A 27 33.98 -0.64 25.18
C PRO A 27 32.72 -0.60 26.06
N GLN A 28 31.79 0.31 25.74
CA GLN A 28 30.51 0.48 26.41
C GLN A 28 29.37 0.29 25.42
N GLU A 29 28.25 -0.22 25.91
CA GLU A 29 27.05 -0.37 25.09
C GLU A 29 26.52 1.01 24.66
N LEU A 30 26.42 1.23 23.36
CA LEU A 30 25.76 2.41 22.80
C LEU A 30 24.25 2.22 22.81
N THR A 31 23.54 3.22 23.30
CA THR A 31 22.08 3.29 23.28
C THR A 31 21.64 4.47 22.41
N PHE A 32 20.77 4.21 21.47
CA PHE A 32 20.26 5.18 20.51
C PHE A 32 18.84 5.58 20.88
N PRO A 33 18.62 6.79 21.40
CA PRO A 33 17.28 7.31 21.70
C PRO A 33 16.51 7.70 20.44
N ALA A 34 17.19 7.80 19.30
CA ALA A 34 16.56 8.11 18.00
C ALA A 34 17.22 7.33 16.87
N LEU A 35 16.41 7.00 15.87
CA LEU A 35 16.81 6.45 14.58
C LEU A 35 16.34 7.42 13.49
N THR A 36 17.25 7.84 12.61
CA THR A 36 16.89 8.76 11.52
C THR A 36 17.78 8.58 10.29
N TYR A 37 17.27 8.96 9.14
CA TYR A 37 18.02 9.09 7.88
C TYR A 37 17.99 10.53 7.33
N ASP A 38 17.32 11.46 8.04
CA ASP A 38 17.31 12.88 7.69
C ASP A 38 18.33 13.64 8.56
N SER A 39 19.38 14.17 7.94
CA SER A 39 20.42 14.92 8.64
C SER A 39 19.95 16.23 9.30
N ARG A 40 18.73 16.68 9.00
CA ARG A 40 18.09 17.86 9.60
C ARG A 40 17.29 17.51 10.86
N ALA A 41 16.99 16.23 11.07
CA ALA A 41 16.19 15.71 12.17
C ALA A 41 17.00 14.82 13.14
N VAL A 42 18.29 15.06 13.23
CA VAL A 42 19.17 14.30 14.12
C VAL A 42 19.03 14.84 15.55
N ALA A 43 18.72 13.94 16.48
CA ALA A 43 18.80 14.19 17.91
C ALA A 43 20.15 13.70 18.48
N PRO A 44 20.67 14.30 19.57
CA PRO A 44 21.88 13.81 20.22
C PRO A 44 21.76 12.31 20.59
N GLY A 45 22.82 11.55 20.29
CA GLY A 45 22.85 10.11 20.52
C GLY A 45 22.15 9.27 19.44
N ALA A 46 21.62 9.86 18.38
CA ALA A 46 20.90 9.13 17.32
C ALA A 46 21.78 8.12 16.57
N LEU A 47 21.13 7.06 16.07
CA LEU A 47 21.67 6.20 15.01
C LEU A 47 21.27 6.80 13.66
N PHE A 48 22.24 7.23 12.87
CA PHE A 48 22.00 7.86 11.56
C PHE A 48 22.18 6.84 10.42
N VAL A 49 21.22 6.76 9.48
CA VAL A 49 21.28 5.83 8.35
C VAL A 49 21.60 6.59 7.07
N CYS A 50 22.73 6.27 6.44
CA CYS A 50 23.22 6.87 5.20
C CYS A 50 22.45 6.35 3.99
N LYS A 51 21.17 6.72 3.87
CA LYS A 51 20.25 6.19 2.87
C LYS A 51 19.88 7.21 1.80
N GLY A 52 19.71 6.72 0.59
CA GLY A 52 19.08 7.44 -0.51
C GLY A 52 19.93 7.51 -1.77
N LEU A 53 19.27 7.60 -2.94
CA LEU A 53 19.94 7.76 -4.24
C LEU A 53 20.76 9.07 -4.32
N ASN A 54 20.32 10.10 -3.58
CA ASN A 54 20.94 11.42 -3.53
C ASN A 54 21.73 11.62 -2.23
N PHE A 55 22.08 10.55 -1.53
CA PHE A 55 22.90 10.66 -0.33
C PHE A 55 24.28 11.27 -0.68
N LYS A 56 24.73 12.21 0.15
CA LYS A 56 26.03 12.84 0.03
C LYS A 56 26.77 12.75 1.35
N PRO A 57 28.12 12.58 1.34
CA PRO A 57 28.93 12.50 2.56
C PRO A 57 28.73 13.69 3.51
N GLU A 58 28.43 14.88 2.98
CA GLU A 58 28.16 16.08 3.76
C GLU A 58 26.90 15.92 4.66
N TYR A 59 25.97 15.03 4.30
CA TYR A 59 24.79 14.75 5.16
C TYR A 59 25.19 13.93 6.38
N LEU A 60 26.13 12.99 6.24
CA LEU A 60 26.70 12.28 7.39
C LEU A 60 27.49 13.24 8.29
N GLN A 61 28.32 14.09 7.72
CA GLN A 61 29.07 15.06 8.48
C GLN A 61 28.13 15.95 9.34
N LYS A 62 27.08 16.50 8.74
CA LYS A 62 26.04 17.28 9.44
C LYS A 62 25.36 16.49 10.56
N ALA A 63 25.08 15.20 10.31
CA ALA A 63 24.47 14.33 11.29
C ALA A 63 25.40 14.11 12.51
N LEU A 64 26.68 13.91 12.25
CA LEU A 64 27.71 13.78 13.33
C LEU A 64 27.88 15.07 14.10
N GLU A 65 27.94 16.21 13.44
CA GLU A 65 27.99 17.53 14.07
C GLU A 65 26.72 17.81 14.92
N ALA A 66 25.56 17.30 14.52
CA ALA A 66 24.33 17.37 15.29
C ALA A 66 24.26 16.36 16.45
N GLY A 67 25.27 15.49 16.62
CA GLY A 67 25.39 14.57 17.74
C GLY A 67 24.95 13.15 17.48
N ALA A 68 24.90 12.68 16.22
CA ALA A 68 24.72 11.25 15.94
C ALA A 68 25.87 10.44 16.56
N ALA A 69 25.53 9.38 17.32
CA ALA A 69 26.52 8.58 18.05
C ALA A 69 27.12 7.45 17.20
N CYS A 70 26.40 7.03 16.16
CA CYS A 70 26.79 5.95 15.25
C CYS A 70 26.09 6.14 13.90
N TYR A 71 26.65 5.57 12.83
CA TYR A 71 25.99 5.57 11.55
C TYR A 71 25.90 4.17 10.91
N VAL A 72 24.96 4.00 9.98
CA VAL A 72 24.76 2.78 9.17
C VAL A 72 25.03 3.12 7.71
N ALA A 73 25.89 2.36 7.05
CA ALA A 73 26.25 2.60 5.65
C ALA A 73 26.70 1.31 4.93
N GLU A 74 26.73 1.34 3.59
CA GLU A 74 27.24 0.23 2.77
C GLU A 74 28.77 0.24 2.62
N GLN A 75 29.40 1.37 2.97
CA GLN A 75 30.86 1.54 2.93
C GLN A 75 31.31 2.46 4.07
N PRO A 76 32.55 2.34 4.53
CA PRO A 76 33.11 3.25 5.52
C PRO A 76 33.29 4.65 4.92
N TYR A 77 33.14 5.67 5.78
CA TYR A 77 33.48 7.06 5.46
C TYR A 77 34.68 7.49 6.27
N ASP A 78 35.45 8.45 5.73
CA ASP A 78 36.66 8.98 6.41
C ASP A 78 36.27 9.88 7.57
N ASN A 79 35.95 9.23 8.72
CA ASN A 79 35.69 9.87 10.01
C ASN A 79 35.96 8.87 11.15
N ALA A 80 36.01 9.38 12.39
CA ALA A 80 36.27 8.58 13.58
C ALA A 80 35.00 8.01 14.27
N ALA A 81 33.80 8.27 13.72
CA ALA A 81 32.56 7.83 14.34
C ALA A 81 32.33 6.32 14.19
N PRO A 82 31.72 5.65 15.18
CA PRO A 82 31.34 4.26 15.08
C PRO A 82 30.42 4.01 13.89
N ALA A 83 30.64 2.90 13.17
CA ALA A 83 29.85 2.53 11.97
C ALA A 83 29.37 1.09 12.01
N LEU A 84 28.09 0.89 11.69
CA LEU A 84 27.52 -0.41 11.29
C LEU A 84 27.59 -0.49 9.76
N LEU A 85 28.44 -1.35 9.22
CA LEU A 85 28.54 -1.58 7.79
C LEU A 85 27.62 -2.72 7.39
N VAL A 86 26.81 -2.47 6.34
CA VAL A 86 25.75 -3.38 5.88
C VAL A 86 25.81 -3.60 4.37
N SER A 87 25.28 -4.72 3.90
CA SER A 87 25.24 -5.07 2.47
C SER A 87 24.13 -4.32 1.70
N ASP A 88 23.10 -3.83 2.38
CA ASP A 88 21.98 -3.09 1.80
C ASP A 88 21.39 -2.15 2.87
N VAL A 89 21.62 -0.87 2.71
CA VAL A 89 21.21 0.15 3.69
C VAL A 89 19.69 0.34 3.77
N ARG A 90 18.96 0.04 2.70
CA ARG A 90 17.49 0.18 2.70
C ARG A 90 16.84 -0.96 3.47
N ARG A 91 17.31 -2.21 3.25
CA ARG A 91 16.88 -3.36 4.06
C ARG A 91 17.29 -3.18 5.52
N ALA A 92 18.51 -2.69 5.75
CA ALA A 92 19.00 -2.40 7.10
C ALA A 92 18.10 -1.39 7.82
N LEU A 93 17.68 -0.30 7.15
CA LEU A 93 16.74 0.66 7.73
C LEU A 93 15.40 0.00 8.11
N SER A 94 14.85 -0.87 7.25
CA SER A 94 13.59 -1.58 7.54
C SER A 94 13.72 -2.48 8.78
N VAL A 95 14.81 -3.23 8.89
CA VAL A 95 15.09 -4.09 10.05
C VAL A 95 15.28 -3.27 11.31
N LEU A 96 16.11 -2.22 11.25
CA LEU A 96 16.40 -1.35 12.39
C LEU A 96 15.16 -0.58 12.85
N ALA A 97 14.31 -0.14 11.94
CA ALA A 97 13.05 0.51 12.27
C ALA A 97 12.08 -0.44 13.00
N ALA A 98 11.94 -1.67 12.52
CA ALA A 98 11.14 -2.68 13.20
C ALA A 98 11.66 -2.96 14.63
N GLU A 99 12.97 -3.12 14.77
CA GLU A 99 13.62 -3.36 16.04
C GLU A 99 13.50 -2.16 17.00
N TYR A 100 13.64 -0.93 16.46
CA TYR A 100 13.51 0.32 17.23
C TYR A 100 12.09 0.48 17.82
N TYR A 101 11.06 0.18 17.04
CA TYR A 101 9.66 0.26 17.48
C TYR A 101 9.14 -1.01 18.15
N GLY A 102 9.95 -2.07 18.32
CA GLY A 102 9.57 -3.31 19.03
C GLY A 102 8.63 -4.21 18.23
N HIS A 103 8.84 -4.32 16.93
CA HIS A 103 8.11 -5.20 16.00
C HIS A 103 6.58 -5.01 16.01
N PRO A 104 6.07 -3.76 15.88
CA PRO A 104 4.65 -3.49 16.02
C PRO A 104 3.80 -4.19 14.95
N ALA A 105 4.35 -4.45 13.76
CA ALA A 105 3.67 -5.14 12.67
C ALA A 105 3.19 -6.55 13.06
N GLU A 106 3.90 -7.25 13.94
CA GLU A 106 3.55 -8.60 14.39
C GLU A 106 2.30 -8.66 15.27
N GLN A 107 1.92 -7.52 15.86
CA GLN A 107 0.77 -7.38 16.75
C GLN A 107 -0.48 -6.87 16.03
N LEU A 108 -0.39 -6.59 14.73
CA LEU A 108 -1.48 -6.06 13.91
C LEU A 108 -2.02 -7.12 12.94
N THR A 109 -3.31 -7.06 12.67
CA THR A 109 -3.90 -7.65 11.47
C THR A 109 -3.62 -6.69 10.30
N LEU A 110 -2.52 -6.95 9.58
CA LEU A 110 -2.09 -6.14 8.46
C LEU A 110 -2.67 -6.64 7.15
N ILE A 111 -3.43 -5.79 6.46
CA ILE A 111 -4.03 -6.06 5.15
C ILE A 111 -3.31 -5.20 4.12
N GLY A 112 -2.49 -5.82 3.29
CA GLY A 112 -1.73 -5.17 2.23
C GLY A 112 -2.40 -5.35 0.87
N LEU A 113 -2.55 -4.26 0.10
CA LEU A 113 -3.17 -4.29 -1.22
C LEU A 113 -2.19 -3.85 -2.31
N THR A 114 -2.00 -4.69 -3.32
CA THR A 114 -1.29 -4.30 -4.53
C THR A 114 -2.16 -4.44 -5.77
N GLY A 115 -1.72 -3.82 -6.84
CA GLY A 115 -2.42 -3.79 -8.13
C GLY A 115 -2.06 -2.51 -8.87
N THR A 116 -2.36 -2.46 -10.14
CA THR A 116 -2.18 -1.23 -10.93
C THR A 116 -3.27 -0.23 -10.56
N LYS A 117 -4.52 -0.65 -10.51
CA LYS A 117 -5.70 0.19 -10.21
C LYS A 117 -6.54 -0.40 -9.08
N GLY A 118 -7.42 0.42 -8.51
CA GLY A 118 -8.41 -0.01 -7.52
C GLY A 118 -7.92 -0.07 -6.06
N LYS A 119 -6.63 0.03 -5.78
CA LYS A 119 -6.07 -0.07 -4.41
C LYS A 119 -6.79 0.84 -3.42
N THR A 120 -6.81 2.14 -3.66
CA THR A 120 -7.44 3.12 -2.75
C THR A 120 -8.90 2.79 -2.49
N THR A 121 -9.68 2.54 -3.55
CA THR A 121 -11.11 2.22 -3.42
C THR A 121 -11.31 0.94 -2.60
N THR A 122 -10.56 -0.12 -2.89
CA THR A 122 -10.65 -1.38 -2.15
C THR A 122 -10.21 -1.21 -0.69
N THR A 123 -9.18 -0.40 -0.44
CA THR A 123 -8.73 -0.04 0.93
C THR A 123 -9.87 0.59 1.73
N TYR A 124 -10.62 1.53 1.12
CA TYR A 124 -11.75 2.17 1.79
C TYR A 124 -12.95 1.23 1.96
N PHE A 125 -13.22 0.33 1.00
CA PHE A 125 -14.24 -0.71 1.21
C PHE A 125 -13.89 -1.60 2.41
N ILE A 126 -12.66 -2.12 2.48
CA ILE A 126 -12.21 -2.96 3.61
C ILE A 126 -12.29 -2.18 4.92
N LYS A 127 -11.76 -0.95 4.94
CA LYS A 127 -11.78 -0.08 6.11
C LYS A 127 -13.21 0.15 6.62
N ASN A 128 -14.13 0.55 5.75
CA ASN A 128 -15.52 0.80 6.15
C ASN A 128 -16.23 -0.47 6.66
N ILE A 129 -15.96 -1.62 6.04
CA ILE A 129 -16.49 -2.89 6.53
C ILE A 129 -15.94 -3.20 7.93
N LEU A 130 -14.64 -3.04 8.13
CA LEU A 130 -14.00 -3.26 9.43
C LEU A 130 -14.53 -2.27 10.49
N ASP A 131 -14.61 -0.98 10.15
CA ASP A 131 -15.12 0.04 11.05
C ASP A 131 -16.55 -0.28 11.51
N THR A 132 -17.40 -0.69 10.57
CA THR A 132 -18.80 -1.08 10.83
C THR A 132 -18.88 -2.34 11.71
N ALA A 133 -18.11 -3.36 11.36
CA ALA A 133 -18.16 -4.64 12.07
C ALA A 133 -17.57 -4.58 13.49
N LEU A 134 -16.54 -3.75 13.68
CA LEU A 134 -15.85 -3.61 14.98
C LEU A 134 -16.42 -2.48 15.83
N GLY A 135 -17.26 -1.62 15.28
CA GLY A 135 -17.86 -0.49 15.99
C GLY A 135 -16.88 0.65 16.32
N HIS A 136 -15.72 0.69 15.69
CA HIS A 136 -14.72 1.73 15.86
C HIS A 136 -13.89 1.91 14.58
N ARG A 137 -13.29 3.09 14.42
CA ARG A 137 -12.44 3.40 13.27
C ARG A 137 -11.15 2.59 13.29
N THR A 138 -10.82 1.90 12.19
CA THR A 138 -9.58 1.14 12.00
C THR A 138 -8.52 1.97 11.30
N ALA A 139 -7.26 1.56 11.38
CA ALA A 139 -6.16 2.29 10.78
C ALA A 139 -6.10 2.10 9.26
N VAL A 140 -5.67 3.15 8.55
CA VAL A 140 -5.50 3.14 7.11
C VAL A 140 -4.26 3.90 6.67
N LEU A 141 -3.50 3.34 5.73
CA LEU A 141 -2.41 4.01 5.03
C LEU A 141 -2.69 3.90 3.52
N SER A 142 -3.10 5.01 2.92
CA SER A 142 -3.50 5.07 1.51
C SER A 142 -2.90 6.28 0.81
N THR A 143 -3.13 6.40 -0.49
CA THR A 143 -2.73 7.58 -1.27
C THR A 143 -3.50 8.85 -0.84
N VAL A 144 -4.67 8.70 -0.22
CA VAL A 144 -5.56 9.81 0.15
C VAL A 144 -5.43 10.19 1.61
N GLU A 145 -5.25 9.20 2.49
CA GLU A 145 -5.33 9.39 3.93
C GLU A 145 -4.35 8.46 4.65
N MET A 146 -3.75 8.98 5.70
CA MET A 146 -3.06 8.23 6.73
C MET A 146 -3.77 8.46 8.06
N TYR A 147 -4.28 7.38 8.66
CA TYR A 147 -4.93 7.40 9.96
C TYR A 147 -4.45 6.24 10.82
N THR A 148 -3.91 6.53 11.98
CA THR A 148 -3.33 5.57 12.93
C THR A 148 -3.99 5.62 14.32
N GLY A 149 -5.14 6.31 14.42
CA GLY A 149 -5.91 6.46 15.67
C GLY A 149 -6.02 7.89 16.21
N GLY A 150 -5.12 8.78 15.79
CA GLY A 150 -5.17 10.21 16.10
C GLY A 150 -5.91 11.03 15.03
N GLU A 151 -5.29 12.11 14.60
CA GLU A 151 -5.77 12.91 13.48
C GLU A 151 -5.43 12.25 12.14
N SER A 152 -6.32 12.42 11.16
CA SER A 152 -6.03 12.03 9.78
C SER A 152 -5.06 13.02 9.15
N THR A 153 -4.05 12.52 8.47
CA THR A 153 -3.08 13.34 7.76
C THR A 153 -3.07 13.00 6.27
N GLU A 154 -2.66 13.96 5.45
CA GLU A 154 -2.48 13.75 4.03
C GLU A 154 -1.23 12.86 3.79
N ALA A 155 -1.35 11.93 2.85
CA ALA A 155 -0.27 11.03 2.51
C ALA A 155 0.70 11.68 1.52
N HIS A 156 1.99 11.76 1.85
CA HIS A 156 3.04 12.18 0.91
C HIS A 156 3.46 11.07 -0.05
N LEU A 157 3.36 9.82 0.39
CA LEU A 157 3.66 8.61 -0.38
C LEU A 157 2.53 7.60 -0.19
N THR A 158 2.19 6.86 -1.25
CA THR A 158 1.21 5.76 -1.17
C THR A 158 1.57 4.73 -0.09
N THR A 159 2.85 4.43 0.05
CA THR A 159 3.41 3.58 1.11
C THR A 159 4.54 4.37 1.75
N PRO A 160 4.51 4.66 3.05
CA PRO A 160 5.55 5.39 3.76
C PRO A 160 6.94 4.74 3.65
N GLU A 161 7.98 5.50 3.92
CA GLU A 161 9.33 4.96 4.11
C GLU A 161 9.38 4.06 5.35
N SER A 162 10.37 3.17 5.44
CA SER A 162 10.40 2.09 6.45
C SER A 162 10.29 2.59 7.89
N LEU A 163 10.96 3.70 8.21
CA LEU A 163 10.96 4.26 9.56
C LEU A 163 9.58 4.81 9.93
N GLU A 164 9.00 5.62 9.06
CA GLU A 164 7.67 6.19 9.23
C GLU A 164 6.58 5.11 9.21
N LEU A 165 6.78 4.04 8.42
CA LEU A 165 5.85 2.90 8.37
C LEU A 165 5.80 2.17 9.72
N GLN A 166 6.95 1.87 10.31
CA GLN A 166 7.01 1.23 11.63
C GLN A 166 6.47 2.15 12.73
N GLN A 167 6.69 3.45 12.62
CA GLN A 167 6.07 4.43 13.49
C GLN A 167 4.55 4.38 13.38
N CYS A 168 3.99 4.39 12.17
CA CYS A 168 2.54 4.26 11.95
C CYS A 168 1.96 2.99 12.61
N PHE A 169 2.68 1.88 12.53
CA PHE A 169 2.26 0.64 13.19
C PHE A 169 2.29 0.77 14.72
N ALA A 170 3.34 1.36 15.29
CA ALA A 170 3.45 1.59 16.72
C ALA A 170 2.37 2.56 17.23
N ASP A 171 2.11 3.65 16.51
CA ASP A 171 1.07 4.63 16.83
C ASP A 171 -0.32 3.98 16.77
N THR A 172 -0.58 3.13 15.77
CA THR A 172 -1.83 2.36 15.66
C THR A 172 -2.07 1.52 16.91
N LEU A 173 -1.06 0.79 17.38
CA LEU A 173 -1.15 -0.02 18.60
C LEU A 173 -1.32 0.85 19.85
N ALA A 174 -0.64 1.98 19.93
CA ALA A 174 -0.74 2.91 21.05
C ALA A 174 -2.17 3.48 21.21
N HIS A 175 -2.91 3.61 20.11
CA HIS A 175 -4.32 3.99 20.12
C HIS A 175 -5.30 2.80 20.31
N GLY A 176 -4.79 1.61 20.61
CA GLY A 176 -5.61 0.42 20.85
C GLY A 176 -6.18 -0.23 19.60
N ILE A 177 -5.79 0.22 18.41
CA ILE A 177 -6.26 -0.33 17.13
C ILE A 177 -5.41 -1.57 16.77
N ARG A 178 -6.07 -2.61 16.26
CA ARG A 178 -5.43 -3.89 15.89
C ARG A 178 -5.54 -4.24 14.41
N HIS A 179 -6.30 -3.48 13.64
CA HIS A 179 -6.51 -3.69 12.21
C HIS A 179 -5.98 -2.50 11.43
N LEU A 180 -5.11 -2.76 10.47
CA LEU A 180 -4.58 -1.74 9.58
C LEU A 180 -4.66 -2.22 8.13
N THR A 181 -5.30 -1.42 7.28
CA THR A 181 -5.38 -1.66 5.83
C THR A 181 -4.47 -0.69 5.11
N MET A 182 -3.59 -1.18 4.23
CA MET A 182 -2.64 -0.32 3.53
C MET A 182 -2.45 -0.63 2.06
N GLU A 183 -2.24 0.40 1.28
CA GLU A 183 -1.77 0.26 -0.09
C GLU A 183 -0.28 -0.07 -0.11
N VAL A 184 0.09 -1.14 -0.84
CA VAL A 184 1.48 -1.55 -1.05
C VAL A 184 1.84 -1.32 -2.51
N SER A 185 2.53 -0.21 -2.78
CA SER A 185 2.98 0.13 -4.13
C SER A 185 4.13 -0.76 -4.59
N SER A 186 4.33 -0.90 -5.90
CA SER A 186 5.50 -1.60 -6.44
C SER A 186 6.81 -0.96 -5.98
N GLN A 187 6.83 0.38 -5.86
CA GLN A 187 7.97 1.13 -5.34
C GLN A 187 8.27 0.82 -3.87
N ALA A 188 7.26 0.42 -3.07
CA ALA A 188 7.49 0.01 -1.69
C ALA A 188 8.41 -1.21 -1.62
N TYR A 189 8.23 -2.19 -2.49
CA TYR A 189 9.13 -3.34 -2.60
C TYR A 189 10.46 -2.98 -3.26
N LYS A 190 10.46 -2.23 -4.37
CA LYS A 190 11.69 -1.78 -5.03
C LYS A 190 12.61 -1.00 -4.08
N GLN A 191 12.03 -0.17 -3.24
CA GLN A 191 12.75 0.66 -2.26
C GLN A 191 12.90 -0.01 -0.90
N GLN A 192 12.53 -1.30 -0.76
CA GLN A 192 12.63 -2.10 0.47
C GLN A 192 11.85 -1.51 1.67
N ARG A 193 10.83 -0.68 1.44
CA ARG A 193 10.06 0.00 2.50
C ARG A 193 9.28 -0.97 3.38
N VAL A 194 8.86 -2.09 2.81
CA VAL A 194 8.08 -3.15 3.47
C VAL A 194 8.90 -4.44 3.68
N TYR A 195 10.24 -4.35 3.61
CA TYR A 195 11.10 -5.49 3.88
C TYR A 195 10.89 -6.00 5.31
N GLY A 196 10.63 -7.30 5.47
CA GLY A 196 10.40 -7.93 6.78
C GLY A 196 9.02 -7.65 7.40
N VAL A 197 8.12 -6.91 6.74
CA VAL A 197 6.76 -6.67 7.25
C VAL A 197 5.89 -7.92 7.03
N PRO A 198 5.34 -8.56 8.08
CA PRO A 198 4.51 -9.77 7.95
C PRO A 198 3.05 -9.41 7.66
N PHE A 199 2.61 -9.49 6.42
CA PHE A 199 1.21 -9.26 6.09
C PHE A 199 0.32 -10.44 6.49
N THR A 200 -0.77 -10.17 7.23
CA THR A 200 -1.81 -11.16 7.51
C THR A 200 -2.56 -11.51 6.24
N VAL A 201 -2.91 -10.49 5.44
CA VAL A 201 -3.58 -10.64 4.15
C VAL A 201 -2.84 -9.84 3.08
N GLY A 202 -2.58 -10.47 1.95
CA GLY A 202 -2.09 -9.82 0.73
C GLY A 202 -3.14 -9.91 -0.37
N LEU A 203 -3.55 -8.77 -0.95
CA LEU A 203 -4.46 -8.73 -2.09
C LEU A 203 -3.72 -8.33 -3.36
N PHE A 204 -3.90 -9.12 -4.43
CA PHE A 204 -3.49 -8.78 -5.78
C PHE A 204 -4.74 -8.49 -6.64
N LEU A 205 -4.99 -7.20 -6.93
CA LEU A 205 -6.19 -6.77 -7.65
C LEU A 205 -6.09 -6.98 -9.15
N ASN A 206 -5.09 -6.38 -9.78
CA ASN A 206 -4.90 -6.37 -11.21
C ASN A 206 -3.49 -5.96 -11.59
N LEU A 207 -3.11 -6.29 -12.83
CA LEU A 207 -1.82 -5.94 -13.40
C LEU A 207 -2.03 -5.36 -14.80
N SER A 208 -1.37 -4.29 -15.11
CA SER A 208 -1.25 -3.70 -16.44
C SER A 208 -0.05 -2.78 -16.48
N GLU A 209 0.44 -2.49 -17.66
CA GLU A 209 1.60 -1.64 -17.86
C GLU A 209 1.38 -0.23 -17.28
N ASP A 210 2.18 0.13 -16.28
CA ASP A 210 2.22 1.46 -15.67
C ASP A 210 3.57 1.65 -14.96
N HIS A 211 3.90 2.88 -14.56
CA HIS A 211 5.10 3.18 -13.77
C HIS A 211 6.44 2.73 -14.39
N ILE A 212 6.55 2.71 -15.72
CA ILE A 212 7.80 2.41 -16.43
C ILE A 212 8.45 3.74 -16.82
N GLY A 213 9.68 3.96 -16.36
CA GLY A 213 10.40 5.18 -16.62
C GLY A 213 11.70 5.30 -15.81
N PRO A 214 12.54 6.29 -16.12
CA PRO A 214 13.90 6.40 -15.56
C PRO A 214 13.95 6.53 -14.03
N LEU A 215 12.89 7.01 -13.40
CA LEU A 215 12.79 7.21 -11.94
C LEU A 215 11.85 6.19 -11.26
N GLU A 216 11.30 5.25 -12.01
CA GLU A 216 10.33 4.28 -11.51
C GLU A 216 10.82 2.84 -11.75
N HIS A 217 10.21 2.10 -12.67
CA HIS A 217 10.61 0.74 -13.02
C HIS A 217 11.32 0.74 -14.38
N GLU A 218 12.34 -0.09 -14.52
CA GLU A 218 13.12 -0.20 -15.76
C GLU A 218 12.29 -0.76 -16.92
N ASN A 219 11.40 -1.71 -16.58
CA ASN A 219 10.52 -2.38 -17.52
C ASN A 219 9.31 -3.00 -16.79
N PHE A 220 8.39 -3.59 -17.58
CA PHE A 220 7.19 -4.23 -17.05
C PHE A 220 7.50 -5.43 -16.13
N GLU A 221 8.57 -6.17 -16.41
CA GLU A 221 8.95 -7.31 -15.58
C GLU A 221 9.40 -6.85 -14.18
N ASP A 222 10.25 -5.83 -14.09
CA ASP A 222 10.65 -5.23 -12.80
C ASP A 222 9.43 -4.74 -12.01
N TYR A 223 8.49 -4.07 -12.68
CA TYR A 223 7.23 -3.63 -12.08
C TYR A 223 6.39 -4.80 -11.55
N PHE A 224 6.23 -5.85 -12.36
CA PHE A 224 5.50 -7.05 -11.98
C PHE A 224 6.15 -7.78 -10.81
N GLN A 225 7.46 -8.04 -10.89
CA GLN A 225 8.21 -8.75 -9.85
C GLN A 225 8.15 -8.02 -8.51
N CYS A 226 8.18 -6.69 -8.50
CA CYS A 226 7.99 -5.91 -7.28
C CYS A 226 6.59 -6.12 -6.66
N LYS A 227 5.52 -6.12 -7.47
CA LYS A 227 4.16 -6.40 -6.95
C LYS A 227 3.98 -7.82 -6.47
N LEU A 228 4.60 -8.78 -7.18
CA LEU A 228 4.54 -10.21 -6.86
C LEU A 228 5.08 -10.52 -5.47
N GLN A 229 5.97 -9.67 -4.93
CA GLN A 229 6.52 -9.89 -3.60
C GLN A 229 5.45 -9.94 -2.51
N LEU A 230 4.32 -9.23 -2.64
CA LEU A 230 3.25 -9.28 -1.66
C LEU A 230 2.66 -10.68 -1.53
N MET A 231 2.56 -11.43 -2.63
CA MET A 231 2.08 -12.82 -2.62
C MET A 231 3.08 -13.79 -1.97
N LYS A 232 4.35 -13.39 -1.87
CA LYS A 232 5.41 -14.15 -1.17
C LYS A 232 5.55 -13.75 0.30
N ASN A 233 4.84 -12.71 0.73
CA ASN A 233 5.02 -12.06 2.02
C ASN A 233 3.69 -11.88 2.79
N CYS A 234 2.72 -12.75 2.55
CA CYS A 234 1.44 -12.75 3.26
C CYS A 234 1.03 -14.17 3.66
N LYS A 235 0.25 -14.27 4.75
CA LYS A 235 -0.31 -15.55 5.20
C LYS A 235 -1.51 -15.97 4.36
N LEU A 236 -2.45 -15.07 4.15
CA LEU A 236 -3.60 -15.25 3.26
C LEU A 236 -3.38 -14.43 1.99
N ALA A 237 -3.29 -15.09 0.85
CA ALA A 237 -3.27 -14.44 -0.45
C ALA A 237 -4.70 -14.39 -1.04
N VAL A 238 -5.15 -13.20 -1.43
CA VAL A 238 -6.40 -13.01 -2.19
C VAL A 238 -6.03 -12.50 -3.59
N ILE A 239 -6.53 -13.16 -4.63
CA ILE A 239 -6.17 -12.88 -6.02
C ILE A 239 -7.43 -12.68 -6.85
N CYS A 240 -7.52 -11.54 -7.56
CA CYS A 240 -8.59 -11.33 -8.53
C CYS A 240 -8.29 -12.10 -9.81
N ARG A 241 -9.21 -12.97 -10.25
CA ARG A 241 -9.05 -13.89 -11.40
C ARG A 241 -8.78 -13.16 -12.72
N GLY A 242 -9.33 -11.98 -12.91
CA GLY A 242 -9.17 -11.18 -14.13
C GLY A 242 -7.81 -10.46 -14.27
N THR A 243 -6.85 -10.69 -13.39
CA THR A 243 -5.54 -10.05 -13.49
C THR A 243 -4.69 -10.68 -14.59
N ASP A 244 -3.93 -9.86 -15.32
CA ASP A 244 -2.88 -10.36 -16.20
C ASP A 244 -1.86 -11.20 -15.41
N ARG A 245 -1.27 -12.20 -16.04
CA ARG A 245 -0.28 -13.13 -15.43
C ARG A 245 -0.82 -13.89 -14.20
N PHE A 246 -2.11 -14.16 -14.15
CA PHE A 246 -2.75 -14.83 -13.01
C PHE A 246 -2.05 -16.10 -12.58
N GLU A 247 -1.66 -16.97 -13.50
CA GLU A 247 -1.03 -18.27 -13.18
C GLU A 247 0.32 -18.11 -12.45
N GLU A 248 1.10 -17.09 -12.80
CA GLU A 248 2.36 -16.78 -12.13
C GLU A 248 2.13 -16.21 -10.72
N ILE A 249 1.12 -15.34 -10.57
CA ILE A 249 0.71 -14.78 -9.29
C ILE A 249 0.21 -15.88 -8.36
N TYR A 250 -0.63 -16.77 -8.90
CA TYR A 250 -1.15 -17.91 -8.15
C TYR A 250 -0.05 -18.90 -7.75
N ALA A 251 0.89 -19.20 -8.65
CA ALA A 251 2.03 -20.05 -8.36
C ALA A 251 2.92 -19.48 -7.25
N ALA A 252 3.19 -18.16 -7.27
CA ALA A 252 3.94 -17.50 -6.23
C ALA A 252 3.22 -17.54 -4.87
N ALA A 253 1.91 -17.29 -4.85
CA ALA A 253 1.10 -17.42 -3.63
C ALA A 253 1.10 -18.86 -3.10
N LYS A 254 0.97 -19.86 -3.99
CA LYS A 254 0.97 -21.29 -3.63
C LYS A 254 2.28 -21.76 -2.99
N ALA A 255 3.37 -21.14 -3.36
CA ALA A 255 4.69 -21.48 -2.81
C ALA A 255 4.96 -20.86 -1.42
N HIS A 256 4.22 -19.81 -1.03
CA HIS A 256 4.58 -19.01 0.14
C HIS A 256 3.42 -18.74 1.13
N ALA A 257 2.18 -18.61 0.66
CA ALA A 257 1.04 -18.33 1.52
C ALA A 257 0.47 -19.60 2.17
N GLU A 258 -0.05 -19.47 3.38
CA GLU A 258 -0.73 -20.56 4.10
C GLU A 258 -2.10 -20.89 3.47
N ARG A 259 -2.77 -19.88 2.91
CA ARG A 259 -4.10 -19.98 2.30
C ARG A 259 -4.21 -19.06 1.09
N ILE A 260 -4.93 -19.52 0.08
CA ILE A 260 -5.24 -18.72 -1.12
C ILE A 260 -6.74 -18.67 -1.32
N LEU A 261 -7.25 -17.52 -1.70
CA LEU A 261 -8.62 -17.32 -2.19
C LEU A 261 -8.58 -16.58 -3.51
N VAL A 262 -9.37 -17.05 -4.46
CA VAL A 262 -9.54 -16.42 -5.76
C VAL A 262 -10.95 -15.83 -5.85
N CYS A 263 -11.05 -14.59 -6.28
CA CYS A 263 -12.34 -13.94 -6.52
C CYS A 263 -12.44 -13.41 -7.95
N GLY A 264 -13.66 -13.41 -8.51
CA GLY A 264 -13.88 -13.00 -9.90
C GLY A 264 -15.32 -13.09 -10.36
N ASN A 265 -15.51 -13.21 -11.68
CA ASN A 265 -16.82 -13.25 -12.30
C ASN A 265 -17.21 -14.67 -12.78
N ASP A 266 -16.53 -15.70 -12.30
CA ASP A 266 -16.65 -17.05 -12.77
C ASP A 266 -16.80 -18.05 -11.60
N PRO A 267 -17.73 -19.03 -11.67
CA PRO A 267 -17.94 -20.03 -10.60
C PRO A 267 -16.73 -20.92 -10.28
N SER A 268 -15.67 -20.88 -11.08
CA SER A 268 -14.40 -21.54 -10.75
C SER A 268 -13.62 -20.84 -9.65
N CYS A 269 -14.00 -19.60 -9.31
CA CYS A 269 -13.43 -18.86 -8.18
C CYS A 269 -13.99 -19.34 -6.84
N ASP A 270 -13.30 -19.03 -5.73
CA ASP A 270 -13.82 -19.27 -4.39
C ASP A 270 -15.02 -18.37 -4.09
N LEU A 271 -14.94 -17.09 -4.55
CA LEU A 271 -16.06 -16.15 -4.55
C LEU A 271 -16.24 -15.53 -5.93
N TRP A 272 -17.49 -15.43 -6.37
CA TRP A 272 -17.81 -14.80 -7.66
C TRP A 272 -19.07 -13.94 -7.58
N VAL A 273 -19.27 -13.07 -8.58
CA VAL A 273 -20.45 -12.20 -8.68
C VAL A 273 -21.41 -12.68 -9.78
N GLU A 274 -22.71 -12.59 -9.48
CA GLU A 274 -23.82 -12.80 -10.41
C GLU A 274 -24.83 -11.66 -10.30
N ASN A 275 -25.83 -11.65 -11.17
CA ASN A 275 -27.03 -10.78 -11.08
C ASN A 275 -26.71 -9.29 -10.89
N ILE A 276 -25.70 -8.77 -11.59
CA ILE A 276 -25.35 -7.36 -11.51
C ILE A 276 -26.46 -6.50 -12.10
N ARG A 277 -27.01 -5.57 -11.31
CA ARG A 277 -28.03 -4.61 -11.72
C ARG A 277 -27.54 -3.19 -11.42
N LYS A 278 -27.77 -2.28 -12.37
CA LYS A 278 -27.53 -0.86 -12.17
C LYS A 278 -28.61 -0.27 -11.26
N GLU A 279 -28.18 0.48 -10.27
CA GLU A 279 -28.99 1.30 -9.38
C GLU A 279 -28.64 2.78 -9.59
N THR A 280 -29.42 3.67 -9.02
CA THR A 280 -29.12 5.10 -9.02
C THR A 280 -29.20 5.61 -7.58
N PRO A 281 -28.04 5.86 -6.93
CA PRO A 281 -26.67 5.61 -7.39
C PRO A 281 -26.22 4.15 -7.22
N GLY A 282 -25.26 3.71 -8.03
CA GLY A 282 -24.44 2.52 -7.83
C GLY A 282 -24.97 1.23 -8.43
N PHE A 283 -24.82 0.13 -7.71
CA PHE A 283 -25.11 -1.22 -8.18
C PHE A 283 -25.60 -2.14 -7.07
N THR A 284 -26.48 -3.10 -7.42
CA THR A 284 -26.74 -4.31 -6.65
C THR A 284 -26.15 -5.51 -7.39
N PHE A 285 -25.65 -6.49 -6.65
CA PHE A 285 -25.06 -7.72 -7.19
C PHE A 285 -25.12 -8.84 -6.17
N THR A 286 -25.16 -10.08 -6.65
CA THR A 286 -25.12 -11.27 -5.80
C THR A 286 -23.68 -11.79 -5.70
N VAL A 287 -23.15 -11.93 -4.49
CA VAL A 287 -21.89 -12.64 -4.23
C VAL A 287 -22.21 -14.08 -3.89
N CYS A 288 -21.57 -14.97 -4.62
CA CYS A 288 -21.72 -16.42 -4.51
C CYS A 288 -20.41 -17.05 -4.02
N ASP A 289 -20.55 -18.11 -3.25
CA ASP A 289 -19.54 -19.15 -3.02
C ASP A 289 -20.21 -20.52 -3.23
N LYS A 290 -19.49 -21.62 -3.00
CA LYS A 290 -20.01 -22.98 -3.20
C LYS A 290 -21.24 -23.30 -2.35
N ASN A 291 -21.43 -22.61 -1.23
CA ASN A 291 -22.43 -22.93 -0.21
C ASN A 291 -23.47 -21.83 0.01
N SER A 292 -23.18 -20.60 -0.41
CA SER A 292 -23.99 -19.43 -0.09
C SER A 292 -24.14 -18.47 -1.27
N ARG A 293 -25.24 -17.72 -1.24
CA ARG A 293 -25.54 -16.61 -2.14
C ARG A 293 -26.10 -15.46 -1.33
N ARG A 294 -25.55 -14.25 -1.51
CA ARG A 294 -26.01 -13.07 -0.83
C ARG A 294 -25.93 -11.83 -1.71
N ASP A 295 -26.98 -11.03 -1.64
CA ASP A 295 -27.02 -9.75 -2.35
C ASP A 295 -26.31 -8.67 -1.55
N PHE A 296 -25.55 -7.85 -2.28
CA PHE A 296 -24.85 -6.66 -1.79
C PHE A 296 -25.21 -5.45 -2.65
N ARG A 297 -25.08 -4.28 -2.06
CA ARG A 297 -25.26 -2.99 -2.72
C ARG A 297 -24.06 -2.12 -2.48
N ILE A 298 -23.68 -1.34 -3.50
CA ILE A 298 -22.74 -0.23 -3.39
C ILE A 298 -23.34 1.02 -4.02
N THR A 299 -23.11 2.18 -3.43
CA THR A 299 -23.52 3.48 -4.00
C THR A 299 -22.49 4.05 -4.96
N MET A 300 -21.25 3.53 -4.94
CA MET A 300 -20.20 3.96 -5.86
C MET A 300 -20.56 3.65 -7.31
N GLU A 301 -20.38 4.64 -8.17
CA GLU A 301 -20.51 4.51 -9.61
C GLU A 301 -19.30 3.81 -10.22
N GLY A 302 -19.44 3.33 -11.48
CA GLY A 302 -18.40 2.60 -12.19
C GLY A 302 -18.43 1.10 -11.92
N ARG A 303 -18.77 0.31 -12.94
CA ARG A 303 -18.90 -1.16 -12.84
C ARG A 303 -17.65 -1.87 -12.31
N PHE A 304 -16.46 -1.31 -12.57
CA PHE A 304 -15.20 -1.82 -12.03
C PHE A 304 -15.12 -1.80 -10.49
N ASN A 305 -15.97 -0.99 -9.83
CA ASN A 305 -16.04 -0.97 -8.36
C ASN A 305 -16.73 -2.22 -7.78
N ILE A 306 -17.45 -2.98 -8.59
CA ILE A 306 -17.99 -4.29 -8.16
C ILE A 306 -16.84 -5.28 -7.91
N GLU A 307 -15.79 -5.28 -8.74
CA GLU A 307 -14.60 -6.12 -8.54
C GLU A 307 -13.81 -5.69 -7.31
N ASN A 308 -13.66 -4.38 -7.10
CA ASN A 308 -13.06 -3.84 -5.88
C ASN A 308 -13.85 -4.23 -4.62
N ALA A 309 -15.18 -4.16 -4.70
CA ALA A 309 -16.10 -4.57 -3.64
C ALA A 309 -16.02 -6.08 -3.36
N LEU A 310 -16.01 -6.91 -4.39
CA LEU A 310 -15.86 -8.37 -4.27
C LEU A 310 -14.55 -8.75 -3.57
N ALA A 311 -13.44 -8.11 -3.94
CA ALA A 311 -12.15 -8.32 -3.28
C ALA A 311 -12.20 -7.97 -1.78
N ALA A 312 -12.85 -6.85 -1.44
CA ALA A 312 -13.05 -6.44 -0.04
C ALA A 312 -13.94 -7.44 0.73
N ILE A 313 -15.06 -7.88 0.14
CA ILE A 313 -15.94 -8.90 0.71
C ILE A 313 -15.19 -10.21 0.92
N THR A 314 -14.36 -10.63 -0.04
CA THR A 314 -13.56 -11.86 0.06
C THR A 314 -12.62 -11.80 1.27
N ILE A 315 -11.90 -10.69 1.45
CA ILE A 315 -10.98 -10.49 2.58
C ILE A 315 -11.75 -10.50 3.90
N THR A 316 -12.82 -9.74 3.99
CA THR A 316 -13.55 -9.54 5.26
C THR A 316 -14.33 -10.79 5.67
N ARG A 317 -14.87 -11.58 4.74
CA ARG A 317 -15.37 -12.93 5.02
C ARG A 317 -14.26 -13.87 5.51
N ALA A 318 -13.09 -13.83 4.88
CA ALA A 318 -11.95 -14.66 5.30
C ALA A 318 -11.42 -14.31 6.69
N LEU A 319 -11.60 -13.07 7.14
CA LEU A 319 -11.33 -12.61 8.52
C LEU A 319 -12.47 -12.96 9.50
N GLY A 320 -13.54 -13.62 9.04
CA GLY A 320 -14.64 -14.09 9.88
C GLY A 320 -15.71 -13.05 10.20
N LEU A 321 -15.78 -11.96 9.47
CA LEU A 321 -16.82 -10.95 9.67
C LEU A 321 -18.19 -11.43 9.18
N PRO A 322 -19.29 -11.13 9.89
CA PRO A 322 -20.63 -11.53 9.48
C PRO A 322 -21.09 -10.73 8.27
N ASP A 323 -21.78 -11.40 7.35
CA ASP A 323 -22.26 -10.82 6.10
C ASP A 323 -23.16 -9.59 6.29
N ASP A 324 -23.91 -9.49 7.39
CA ASP A 324 -24.72 -8.30 7.69
C ASP A 324 -23.85 -7.06 7.94
N ALA A 325 -22.76 -7.23 8.68
CA ALA A 325 -21.80 -6.14 8.91
C ALA A 325 -21.04 -5.78 7.62
N ILE A 326 -20.69 -6.79 6.80
CA ILE A 326 -20.05 -6.56 5.51
C ILE A 326 -21.00 -5.78 4.59
N ALA A 327 -22.26 -6.20 4.49
CA ALA A 327 -23.25 -5.53 3.67
C ALA A 327 -23.51 -4.07 4.11
N ALA A 328 -23.61 -3.84 5.42
CA ALA A 328 -23.78 -2.49 5.97
C ALA A 328 -22.54 -1.61 5.72
N GLY A 329 -21.33 -2.16 5.93
CA GLY A 329 -20.09 -1.40 5.79
C GLY A 329 -19.72 -1.07 4.33
N ILE A 330 -20.16 -1.87 3.35
CA ILE A 330 -19.84 -1.64 1.94
C ILE A 330 -20.85 -0.77 1.22
N ALA A 331 -22.08 -0.65 1.76
CA ALA A 331 -23.22 -0.06 1.05
C ALA A 331 -23.01 1.40 0.66
N ASP A 332 -22.44 2.21 1.55
CA ASP A 332 -22.31 3.66 1.37
C ASP A 332 -20.88 4.13 1.59
N VAL A 333 -19.98 3.70 0.71
CA VAL A 333 -18.57 4.11 0.72
C VAL A 333 -18.35 5.22 -0.29
N SER A 334 -17.76 6.32 0.17
CA SER A 334 -17.28 7.41 -0.68
C SER A 334 -15.77 7.58 -0.50
N VAL A 335 -15.07 7.70 -1.62
CA VAL A 335 -13.61 7.89 -1.64
C VAL A 335 -13.30 9.21 -2.34
N PRO A 336 -12.61 10.15 -1.69
CA PRO A 336 -12.25 11.42 -2.33
C PRO A 336 -11.51 11.20 -3.65
N GLY A 337 -11.97 11.87 -4.71
CA GLY A 337 -11.36 11.76 -6.04
C GLY A 337 -11.54 10.40 -6.72
N ARG A 338 -12.53 9.60 -6.35
CA ARG A 338 -12.85 8.32 -7.01
C ARG A 338 -14.33 8.28 -7.36
N MET A 339 -14.66 8.52 -8.63
CA MET A 339 -16.04 8.53 -9.14
C MET A 339 -16.99 9.37 -8.27
N ASN A 340 -16.52 10.51 -7.75
CA ASN A 340 -17.41 11.40 -7.01
C ASN A 340 -18.32 12.15 -7.97
N VAL A 341 -19.61 11.86 -7.91
CA VAL A 341 -20.63 12.43 -8.78
C VAL A 341 -21.34 13.59 -8.07
N LEU A 342 -21.26 14.77 -8.65
CA LEU A 342 -21.91 15.98 -8.18
C LEU A 342 -22.95 16.41 -9.21
N GLN A 343 -24.19 16.65 -8.78
CA GLN A 343 -25.27 17.07 -9.67
C GLN A 343 -25.81 18.43 -9.20
N LYS A 344 -25.88 19.39 -10.13
CA LYS A 344 -26.45 20.71 -9.88
C LYS A 344 -26.95 21.33 -11.19
N ASP A 345 -28.15 21.88 -11.18
CA ASP A 345 -28.75 22.66 -12.29
C ASP A 345 -28.72 21.89 -13.63
N GLY A 346 -29.07 20.59 -13.60
CA GLY A 346 -29.07 19.72 -14.78
C GLY A 346 -27.70 19.36 -15.33
N ARG A 347 -26.63 19.69 -14.60
CA ARG A 347 -25.25 19.35 -14.93
C ARG A 347 -24.74 18.26 -14.00
N THR A 348 -23.97 17.32 -14.54
CA THR A 348 -23.25 16.29 -13.76
C THR A 348 -21.76 16.58 -13.85
N VAL A 349 -21.10 16.65 -12.73
CA VAL A 349 -19.64 16.76 -12.61
C VAL A 349 -19.13 15.50 -11.94
N ILE A 350 -18.14 14.86 -12.55
CA ILE A 350 -17.52 13.65 -12.01
C ILE A 350 -16.05 13.94 -11.73
N VAL A 351 -15.65 13.72 -10.49
CA VAL A 351 -14.27 13.87 -10.04
C VAL A 351 -13.66 12.49 -9.87
N ASP A 352 -12.63 12.19 -10.66
CA ASP A 352 -11.92 10.91 -10.63
C ASP A 352 -10.40 11.11 -10.75
N TYR A 353 -9.65 10.18 -10.21
CA TYR A 353 -8.19 10.17 -10.28
C TYR A 353 -7.66 9.44 -11.52
N ALA A 354 -8.47 9.23 -12.54
CA ALA A 354 -8.02 8.67 -13.81
C ALA A 354 -6.86 9.50 -14.37
N HIS A 355 -5.72 8.85 -14.68
CA HIS A 355 -4.51 9.54 -15.08
C HIS A 355 -3.64 8.77 -16.07
N ASN A 356 -4.12 7.64 -16.60
CA ASN A 356 -3.47 6.85 -17.64
C ASN A 356 -4.50 6.22 -18.60
N PHE A 357 -4.01 5.63 -19.69
CA PHE A 357 -4.84 5.05 -20.74
C PHE A 357 -5.95 4.15 -20.22
N LEU A 358 -5.61 3.16 -19.38
CA LEU A 358 -6.57 2.18 -18.88
C LEU A 358 -7.65 2.80 -17.99
N SER A 359 -7.24 3.71 -17.08
CA SER A 359 -8.22 4.37 -16.20
C SER A 359 -9.15 5.29 -16.96
N PHE A 360 -8.67 6.02 -17.98
CA PHE A 360 -9.53 6.83 -18.85
C PHE A 360 -10.45 5.95 -19.70
N THR A 361 -9.95 4.86 -20.27
CA THR A 361 -10.77 3.91 -21.04
C THR A 361 -11.89 3.32 -20.18
N ALA A 362 -11.60 2.88 -18.96
CA ALA A 362 -12.60 2.35 -18.05
C ALA A 362 -13.62 3.42 -17.63
N LEU A 363 -13.15 4.64 -17.32
CA LEU A 363 -14.00 5.77 -16.98
C LEU A 363 -14.94 6.13 -18.12
N PHE A 364 -14.42 6.35 -19.33
CA PHE A 364 -15.26 6.71 -20.49
C PHE A 364 -16.25 5.62 -20.88
N ARG A 365 -15.85 4.34 -20.78
CA ARG A 365 -16.78 3.23 -20.99
C ARG A 365 -17.95 3.29 -19.99
N SER A 366 -17.66 3.51 -18.72
CA SER A 366 -18.71 3.67 -17.70
C SER A 366 -19.59 4.88 -17.99
N LEU A 367 -18.99 6.04 -18.30
CA LEU A 367 -19.73 7.27 -18.58
C LEU A 367 -20.63 7.16 -19.81
N LYS A 368 -20.14 6.55 -20.90
CA LYS A 368 -20.95 6.32 -22.11
C LYS A 368 -22.14 5.37 -21.84
N GLN A 369 -22.00 4.43 -20.90
CA GLN A 369 -23.09 3.55 -20.47
C GLN A 369 -24.08 4.23 -19.52
N ASP A 370 -23.56 4.99 -18.55
CA ASP A 370 -24.37 5.63 -17.51
C ASP A 370 -25.07 6.91 -18.01
N TYR A 371 -24.50 7.60 -19.01
CA TYR A 371 -25.01 8.86 -19.60
C TYR A 371 -25.05 8.78 -21.14
N PRO A 372 -25.89 7.89 -21.73
CA PRO A 372 -25.91 7.68 -23.16
C PRO A 372 -26.26 8.96 -23.93
N GLY A 373 -25.45 9.33 -24.92
CA GLY A 373 -25.63 10.50 -25.76
C GLY A 373 -25.32 11.86 -25.12
N ALA A 374 -24.89 11.88 -23.84
CA ALA A 374 -24.50 13.13 -23.20
C ALA A 374 -23.12 13.61 -23.70
N PRO A 375 -22.95 14.92 -23.99
CA PRO A 375 -21.65 15.46 -24.35
C PRO A 375 -20.71 15.44 -23.12
N ILE A 376 -19.51 14.88 -23.29
CA ILE A 376 -18.52 14.79 -22.20
C ILE A 376 -17.50 15.91 -22.41
N LYS A 377 -17.30 16.74 -21.39
CA LYS A 377 -16.19 17.71 -21.33
C LYS A 377 -15.16 17.22 -20.31
N VAL A 378 -13.91 17.13 -20.72
CA VAL A 378 -12.83 16.60 -19.89
C VAL A 378 -11.88 17.72 -19.48
N LEU A 379 -11.62 17.81 -18.16
CA LEU A 379 -10.55 18.61 -17.59
C LEU A 379 -9.54 17.64 -16.96
N CYS A 380 -8.37 17.54 -17.54
CA CYS A 380 -7.31 16.64 -17.05
C CYS A 380 -5.94 17.28 -17.14
N GLY A 381 -5.00 16.80 -16.33
CA GLY A 381 -3.60 17.17 -16.35
C GLY A 381 -2.70 15.93 -16.43
N CYS A 382 -1.54 16.10 -17.04
CA CYS A 382 -0.50 15.09 -17.06
C CYS A 382 0.74 15.61 -16.33
N PRO A 383 1.16 15.00 -15.20
CA PRO A 383 2.35 15.44 -14.49
C PRO A 383 3.59 15.33 -15.40
N GLY A 384 4.46 16.34 -15.33
CA GLY A 384 5.72 16.37 -16.08
C GLY A 384 6.66 15.24 -15.67
N HIS A 385 7.57 14.87 -16.57
CA HIS A 385 8.63 13.87 -16.35
C HIS A 385 8.20 12.43 -16.03
N LYS A 386 6.88 12.14 -16.04
CA LYS A 386 6.35 10.78 -15.91
C LYS A 386 5.71 10.35 -17.22
N ASN A 387 6.10 9.20 -17.75
CA ASN A 387 5.58 8.52 -18.93
C ASN A 387 5.01 9.45 -20.03
N LEU A 388 5.85 9.89 -20.98
CA LEU A 388 5.48 10.83 -22.06
C LEU A 388 4.35 10.30 -22.96
N LYS A 389 4.28 8.97 -23.15
CA LYS A 389 3.23 8.30 -23.94
C LYS A 389 1.84 8.59 -23.36
N ARG A 390 1.72 8.74 -22.05
CA ARG A 390 0.46 9.04 -21.36
C ARG A 390 -0.26 10.28 -21.93
N ARG A 391 0.50 11.33 -22.30
CA ARG A 391 -0.08 12.56 -22.87
C ARG A 391 -0.76 12.32 -24.22
N VAL A 392 -0.10 11.52 -25.06
CA VAL A 392 -0.60 11.16 -26.38
C VAL A 392 -1.85 10.28 -26.23
N ASP A 393 -1.75 9.24 -25.40
CA ASP A 393 -2.83 8.28 -25.16
C ASP A 393 -4.11 8.95 -24.61
N ILE A 394 -3.94 9.85 -23.62
CA ILE A 394 -5.08 10.60 -23.05
C ILE A 394 -5.65 11.59 -24.07
N GLY A 395 -4.80 12.26 -24.84
CA GLY A 395 -5.23 13.17 -25.89
C GLY A 395 -6.10 12.48 -26.94
N HIS A 396 -5.72 11.29 -27.39
CA HIS A 396 -6.53 10.48 -28.31
C HIS A 396 -7.88 10.07 -27.69
N LEU A 397 -7.86 9.53 -26.48
CA LEU A 397 -9.09 9.10 -25.78
C LEU A 397 -10.08 10.24 -25.51
N CYS A 398 -9.60 11.47 -25.33
CA CYS A 398 -10.46 12.65 -25.14
C CYS A 398 -10.99 13.22 -26.45
N GLY A 399 -10.41 12.87 -27.61
CA GLY A 399 -10.81 13.32 -28.93
C GLY A 399 -11.82 12.37 -29.63
N GLU A 400 -11.97 11.15 -29.15
CA GLU A 400 -12.93 10.14 -29.61
C GLU A 400 -14.30 10.27 -28.88
#